data_91ea80be6b520e512cdda112da022dea
#
_entry.id   91ea80be6b520e512cdda112da022dea
#
_cell.length_a   1.000
_cell.length_b   1.000
_cell.length_c   1.000
_cell.angle_alpha   90.00
_cell.angle_beta   90.00
_cell.angle_gamma   90.00
#
_symmetry.space_group_name_H-M   'P 1'
#
loop_
_entity.id
_entity.type
_entity.pdbx_description
1 polymer ?
#
loop_
_entity_poly.entity_id
_entity_poly.type
_entity_poly.pdbx_seq_one_letter_code
_entity_poly.pdbx_strand_id
1 'polypeptide(L)'
;MGRDKLGSRLGFILLSAGCAIGIGNVWKFPYVVGQNGGGLFVLIYLFFLVILGIPVLTMEFSIGRAAQKSPAKMYEQLEPKGSKWHLHGKVSLIGCYLLMMFYTTVAGWMLKFFVSTASGEIVGMDTAAVENHFNVDVLGDPVSLIVYMGIVVAIGVAVCLIGVQNGLEKVTKIMMLALLAIMVVLAVNSFTLPGGAEGLSFYLMPDLSVIEKVGITNILVSAMNQAFFTLSIGMGSMAIFGSYIGKDRSLLGESVNVALLDTFVAVASGLIIFPACSAYGVDVTSGPKLLFITLPNIFNNIPLGRLWGSLFFVFMSFAALSTVLAVFECIIANTMDLWGLSRKKVCIINGILLFLLSVPCCLGFNILSGFQPLGAGSTILDLEDTAVSNFILPLGSFVFILFCVTKKGWGWDNFVNEANTGKGLKIKRFMKGYMTYVLPVLVMFVFIMGLVGLVNG
;
A
#
# COMPACT_ATOMS: atom_id res chain seq x y z
N MET A 1 5.66 -23.97 -18.32
CA MET A 1 5.60 -22.67 -19.03
C MET A 1 6.70 -21.79 -18.47
N GLY A 2 7.45 -21.06 -19.34
CA GLY A 2 8.42 -20.06 -18.88
C GLY A 2 7.70 -18.94 -18.12
N ARG A 3 8.40 -18.33 -17.13
CA ARG A 3 7.88 -17.18 -16.39
C ARG A 3 7.78 -15.96 -17.29
N ASP A 4 6.70 -15.20 -17.19
CA ASP A 4 6.57 -13.90 -17.83
C ASP A 4 7.73 -12.97 -17.40
N LYS A 5 8.19 -12.11 -18.28
CA LYS A 5 9.24 -11.12 -17.98
C LYS A 5 8.71 -9.72 -18.26
N LEU A 6 9.18 -8.76 -17.49
CA LEU A 6 8.90 -7.35 -17.77
C LEU A 6 9.72 -6.87 -18.96
N GLY A 7 9.15 -5.98 -19.75
CA GLY A 7 9.78 -5.47 -20.96
C GLY A 7 10.91 -4.46 -20.70
N SER A 8 10.89 -3.80 -19.52
CA SER A 8 11.85 -2.75 -19.20
C SER A 8 12.15 -2.64 -17.70
N ARG A 9 13.36 -2.14 -17.37
CA ARG A 9 13.73 -1.78 -15.99
C ARG A 9 12.81 -0.71 -15.41
N LEU A 10 12.47 0.30 -16.18
CA LEU A 10 11.54 1.35 -15.76
C LEU A 10 10.16 0.75 -15.47
N GLY A 11 9.70 -0.20 -16.29
CA GLY A 11 8.47 -0.95 -16.04
C GLY A 11 8.51 -1.70 -14.71
N PHE A 12 9.61 -2.37 -14.39
CA PHE A 12 9.79 -3.03 -13.09
C PHE A 12 9.72 -2.04 -11.92
N ILE A 13 10.46 -0.92 -11.99
CA ILE A 13 10.47 0.08 -10.91
C ILE A 13 9.08 0.68 -10.72
N LEU A 14 8.42 1.11 -11.80
CA LEU A 14 7.10 1.73 -11.72
C LEU A 14 5.99 0.75 -11.31
N LEU A 15 6.08 -0.51 -11.72
CA LEU A 15 5.14 -1.54 -11.31
C LEU A 15 5.30 -1.91 -9.83
N SER A 16 6.55 -2.10 -9.38
CA SER A 16 6.84 -2.39 -7.96
C SER A 16 6.52 -1.19 -7.08
N ALA A 17 6.89 0.02 -7.51
CA ALA A 17 6.50 1.26 -6.82
C ALA A 17 4.97 1.45 -6.84
N GLY A 18 4.27 1.14 -7.93
CA GLY A 18 2.81 1.21 -7.99
C GLY A 18 2.10 0.20 -7.10
N CYS A 19 2.76 -0.91 -6.73
CA CYS A 19 2.28 -1.81 -5.68
C CYS A 19 2.43 -1.18 -4.28
N ALA A 20 3.54 -0.49 -4.05
CA ALA A 20 3.82 0.21 -2.80
C ALA A 20 2.98 1.49 -2.68
N ILE A 21 3.02 2.35 -3.71
CA ILE A 21 2.30 3.61 -3.78
C ILE A 21 0.81 3.35 -3.92
N GLY A 22 0.10 3.53 -2.83
CA GLY A 22 -1.34 3.30 -2.77
C GLY A 22 -2.04 4.29 -1.85
N ILE A 23 -3.20 3.90 -1.39
CA ILE A 23 -3.98 4.63 -0.38
C ILE A 23 -3.15 4.86 0.89
N GLY A 24 -2.23 3.95 1.19
CA GLY A 24 -1.30 4.05 2.30
C GLY A 24 -0.44 5.32 2.31
N ASN A 25 0.04 5.76 1.15
CA ASN A 25 0.88 6.95 1.01
C ASN A 25 0.09 8.24 1.00
N VAL A 26 -1.11 8.21 0.42
CA VAL A 26 -1.88 9.43 0.15
C VAL A 26 -2.89 9.72 1.24
N TRP A 27 -3.35 8.70 1.94
CA TRP A 27 -4.33 8.82 3.03
C TRP A 27 -3.75 8.42 4.40
N LYS A 28 -3.32 7.14 4.55
CA LYS A 28 -2.89 6.63 5.86
C LYS A 28 -1.66 7.36 6.38
N PHE A 29 -0.69 7.67 5.52
CA PHE A 29 0.54 8.36 5.92
C PHE A 29 0.27 9.77 6.45
N PRO A 30 -0.42 10.71 5.75
CA PRO A 30 -0.73 12.02 6.32
C PRO A 30 -1.54 11.95 7.62
N TYR A 31 -2.50 11.02 7.70
CA TYR A 31 -3.28 10.80 8.91
C TYR A 31 -2.40 10.40 10.11
N VAL A 32 -1.54 9.40 9.92
CA VAL A 32 -0.64 8.92 10.99
C VAL A 32 0.40 9.99 11.35
N VAL A 33 0.90 10.77 10.37
CA VAL A 33 1.77 11.93 10.60
C VAL A 33 1.07 12.95 11.50
N GLY A 34 -0.19 13.27 11.20
CA GLY A 34 -1.00 14.20 12.00
C GLY A 34 -1.15 13.75 13.46
N GLN A 35 -1.45 12.48 13.66
CA GLN A 35 -1.63 11.88 15.00
C GLN A 35 -0.33 11.77 15.80
N ASN A 36 0.82 11.65 15.14
CA ASN A 36 2.12 11.37 15.80
C ASN A 36 3.09 12.56 15.76
N GLY A 37 2.59 13.79 15.54
CA GLY A 37 3.38 14.99 15.74
C GLY A 37 4.23 15.46 14.56
N GLY A 38 3.74 15.28 13.35
CA GLY A 38 4.26 15.97 12.18
C GLY A 38 5.69 15.56 11.80
N GLY A 39 6.58 16.56 11.67
CA GLY A 39 7.93 16.39 11.15
C GLY A 39 8.81 15.42 11.93
N LEU A 40 8.64 15.29 13.25
CA LEU A 40 9.37 14.30 14.05
C LEU A 40 9.03 12.87 13.61
N PHE A 41 7.74 12.58 13.46
CA PHE A 41 7.29 11.29 12.97
C PHE A 41 7.84 10.99 11.56
N VAL A 42 7.82 11.96 10.65
CA VAL A 42 8.35 11.79 9.29
C VAL A 42 9.82 11.39 9.32
N LEU A 43 10.66 12.01 10.14
CA LEU A 43 12.07 11.64 10.26
C LEU A 43 12.26 10.22 10.79
N ILE A 44 11.49 9.83 11.82
CA ILE A 44 11.55 8.50 12.41
C ILE A 44 11.05 7.45 11.39
N TYR A 45 9.99 7.75 10.67
CA TYR A 45 9.48 6.89 9.60
C TYR A 45 10.53 6.67 8.50
N LEU A 46 11.18 7.73 8.01
CA LEU A 46 12.25 7.62 7.01
C LEU A 46 13.42 6.76 7.50
N PHE A 47 13.78 6.91 8.76
CA PHE A 47 14.80 6.06 9.38
C PHE A 47 14.39 4.57 9.34
N PHE A 48 13.16 4.24 9.77
CA PHE A 48 12.68 2.85 9.75
C PHE A 48 12.46 2.32 8.33
N LEU A 49 12.06 3.15 7.39
CA LEU A 49 11.97 2.74 5.99
C LEU A 49 13.31 2.22 5.46
N VAL A 50 14.41 2.91 5.81
CA VAL A 50 15.77 2.50 5.39
C VAL A 50 16.22 1.24 6.10
N ILE A 51 16.04 1.14 7.42
CA ILE A 51 16.59 0.02 8.20
C ILE A 51 15.69 -1.22 8.20
N LEU A 52 14.36 -1.08 8.08
CA LEU A 52 13.42 -2.20 8.04
C LEU A 52 12.92 -2.47 6.62
N GLY A 53 12.37 -1.45 5.98
CA GLY A 53 11.68 -1.58 4.70
C GLY A 53 12.57 -2.07 3.56
N ILE A 54 13.67 -1.37 3.27
CA ILE A 54 14.57 -1.71 2.17
C ILE A 54 15.19 -3.10 2.31
N PRO A 55 15.69 -3.56 3.48
CA PRO A 55 16.20 -4.91 3.65
C PRO A 55 15.15 -6.00 3.38
N VAL A 56 13.94 -5.87 3.91
CA VAL A 56 12.87 -6.86 3.70
C VAL A 56 12.42 -6.88 2.25
N LEU A 57 12.25 -5.72 1.62
CA LEU A 57 11.93 -5.61 0.19
C LEU A 57 13.01 -6.31 -0.68
N THR A 58 14.28 -6.12 -0.33
CA THR A 58 15.40 -6.79 -1.04
C THR A 58 15.34 -8.31 -0.89
N MET A 59 14.94 -8.81 0.30
CA MET A 59 14.76 -10.24 0.54
C MET A 59 13.61 -10.81 -0.30
N GLU A 60 12.46 -10.15 -0.32
CA GLU A 60 11.32 -10.58 -1.13
C GLU A 60 11.66 -10.63 -2.64
N PHE A 61 12.26 -9.59 -3.17
CA PHE A 61 12.72 -9.59 -4.56
C PHE A 61 13.71 -10.71 -4.84
N SER A 62 14.62 -10.99 -3.88
CA SER A 62 15.65 -12.03 -4.06
C SER A 62 15.06 -13.43 -4.13
N ILE A 63 14.12 -13.75 -3.24
CA ILE A 63 13.45 -15.05 -3.25
C ILE A 63 12.66 -15.23 -4.55
N GLY A 64 11.90 -14.21 -4.95
CA GLY A 64 11.13 -14.22 -6.18
C GLY A 64 12.01 -14.42 -7.42
N ARG A 65 13.13 -13.68 -7.52
CA ARG A 65 14.06 -13.77 -8.65
C ARG A 65 14.78 -15.11 -8.71
N ALA A 66 15.18 -15.65 -7.56
CA ALA A 66 15.84 -16.95 -7.49
C ALA A 66 14.90 -18.10 -7.85
N ALA A 67 13.68 -18.07 -7.34
CA ALA A 67 12.70 -19.14 -7.57
C ALA A 67 12.06 -19.08 -8.95
N GLN A 68 11.91 -17.91 -9.57
CA GLN A 68 11.13 -17.70 -10.81
C GLN A 68 9.72 -18.29 -10.71
N LYS A 69 9.12 -18.23 -9.50
CA LYS A 69 7.81 -18.75 -9.14
C LYS A 69 7.04 -17.72 -8.31
N SER A 70 5.72 -17.95 -8.21
CA SER A 70 4.87 -17.18 -7.31
C SER A 70 5.16 -17.49 -5.84
N PRO A 71 4.75 -16.62 -4.89
CA PRO A 71 4.89 -16.86 -3.46
C PRO A 71 4.39 -18.23 -3.00
N ALA A 72 3.30 -18.72 -3.58
CA ALA A 72 2.74 -20.03 -3.25
C ALA A 72 3.66 -21.21 -3.61
N LYS A 73 4.61 -21.03 -4.54
CA LYS A 73 5.51 -22.08 -5.03
C LYS A 73 7.01 -21.75 -4.88
N MET A 74 7.38 -20.50 -4.56
CA MET A 74 8.78 -20.09 -4.50
C MET A 74 9.55 -20.81 -3.38
N TYR A 75 8.89 -21.07 -2.25
CA TYR A 75 9.53 -21.77 -1.13
C TYR A 75 9.83 -23.21 -1.46
N GLU A 76 8.89 -23.95 -2.10
CA GLU A 76 9.09 -25.33 -2.51
C GLU A 76 10.34 -25.50 -3.39
N GLN A 77 10.72 -24.45 -4.15
CA GLN A 77 11.89 -24.48 -5.03
C GLN A 77 13.21 -24.23 -4.28
N LEU A 78 13.18 -23.46 -3.19
CA LEU A 78 14.38 -22.96 -2.52
C LEU A 78 14.58 -23.54 -1.13
N GLU A 79 13.57 -24.11 -0.52
CA GLU A 79 13.64 -24.64 0.84
C GLU A 79 14.45 -25.93 0.94
N PRO A 80 15.12 -26.18 2.08
CA PRO A 80 15.76 -27.46 2.36
C PRO A 80 14.72 -28.60 2.39
N LYS A 81 15.12 -29.79 1.91
CA LYS A 81 14.25 -30.98 1.91
C LYS A 81 13.72 -31.27 3.33
N GLY A 82 12.41 -31.50 3.43
CA GLY A 82 11.73 -31.80 4.70
C GLY A 82 11.37 -30.58 5.54
N SER A 83 11.64 -29.38 5.09
CA SER A 83 11.17 -28.14 5.75
C SER A 83 9.71 -27.84 5.40
N LYS A 84 9.12 -26.86 6.06
CA LYS A 84 7.70 -26.48 5.89
C LYS A 84 7.53 -25.01 5.52
N TRP A 85 8.54 -24.35 4.95
CA TRP A 85 8.47 -22.93 4.59
C TRP A 85 7.40 -22.65 3.50
N HIS A 86 7.13 -23.63 2.65
CA HIS A 86 6.08 -23.54 1.62
C HIS A 86 4.68 -23.22 2.19
N LEU A 87 4.42 -23.50 3.47
CA LEU A 87 3.14 -23.13 4.09
C LEU A 87 2.94 -21.61 4.12
N HIS A 88 4.03 -20.85 4.30
CA HIS A 88 3.96 -19.38 4.27
C HIS A 88 3.49 -18.85 2.91
N GLY A 89 3.84 -19.50 1.81
CA GLY A 89 3.35 -19.10 0.48
C GLY A 89 1.83 -19.15 0.34
N LYS A 90 1.17 -20.11 1.04
CA LYS A 90 -0.29 -20.18 1.10
C LYS A 90 -0.89 -19.07 1.96
N VAL A 91 -0.24 -18.77 3.10
CA VAL A 91 -0.65 -17.65 3.98
C VAL A 91 -0.53 -16.31 3.24
N SER A 92 0.55 -16.12 2.47
CA SER A 92 0.74 -14.94 1.61
C SER A 92 -0.41 -14.75 0.61
N LEU A 93 -0.88 -15.83 -0.01
CA LEU A 93 -2.02 -15.77 -0.93
C LEU A 93 -3.32 -15.37 -0.22
N ILE A 94 -3.59 -15.93 0.97
CA ILE A 94 -4.74 -15.53 1.80
C ILE A 94 -4.64 -14.03 2.14
N GLY A 95 -3.45 -13.55 2.51
CA GLY A 95 -3.19 -12.14 2.76
C GLY A 95 -3.52 -11.24 1.58
N CYS A 96 -3.17 -11.66 0.36
CA CYS A 96 -3.52 -10.93 -0.86
C CYS A 96 -5.05 -10.83 -1.06
N TYR A 97 -5.80 -11.90 -0.79
CA TYR A 97 -7.27 -11.86 -0.86
C TYR A 97 -7.86 -10.93 0.20
N LEU A 98 -7.43 -11.05 1.47
CA LEU A 98 -7.89 -10.19 2.54
C LEU A 98 -7.63 -8.71 2.25
N LEU A 99 -6.42 -8.38 1.76
CA LEU A 99 -6.13 -7.01 1.33
C LEU A 99 -7.10 -6.55 0.26
N MET A 100 -7.31 -7.36 -0.78
CA MET A 100 -8.15 -6.97 -1.92
C MET A 100 -9.62 -6.79 -1.53
N MET A 101 -10.13 -7.50 -0.51
CA MET A 101 -11.52 -7.41 -0.07
C MET A 101 -11.86 -5.98 0.37
N PHE A 102 -11.06 -5.35 1.23
CA PHE A 102 -11.32 -3.97 1.62
C PHE A 102 -10.73 -2.94 0.65
N TYR A 103 -9.59 -3.24 0.03
CA TYR A 103 -8.90 -2.28 -0.81
C TYR A 103 -9.67 -1.94 -2.10
N THR A 104 -10.36 -2.92 -2.70
CA THR A 104 -11.25 -2.68 -3.86
C THR A 104 -12.46 -1.83 -3.49
N THR A 105 -12.99 -1.98 -2.27
CA THR A 105 -14.08 -1.15 -1.73
C THR A 105 -13.62 0.31 -1.61
N VAL A 106 -12.47 0.56 -0.98
CA VAL A 106 -11.92 1.92 -0.84
C VAL A 106 -11.53 2.52 -2.18
N ALA A 107 -10.97 1.73 -3.10
CA ALA A 107 -10.73 2.19 -4.47
C ALA A 107 -12.03 2.57 -5.21
N GLY A 108 -13.12 1.87 -4.92
CA GLY A 108 -14.46 2.22 -5.40
C GLY A 108 -14.92 3.59 -4.88
N TRP A 109 -14.65 3.93 -3.61
CA TRP A 109 -14.96 5.27 -3.08
C TRP A 109 -14.19 6.37 -3.82
N MET A 110 -12.90 6.17 -4.08
CA MET A 110 -12.09 7.13 -4.83
C MET A 110 -12.67 7.39 -6.22
N LEU A 111 -13.10 6.32 -6.91
CA LEU A 111 -13.72 6.42 -8.22
C LEU A 111 -15.09 7.10 -8.16
N LYS A 112 -15.93 6.81 -7.16
CA LYS A 112 -17.23 7.50 -6.95
C LYS A 112 -17.00 8.99 -6.72
N PHE A 113 -16.07 9.36 -5.83
CA PHE A 113 -15.76 10.76 -5.55
C PHE A 113 -15.17 11.50 -6.75
N PHE A 114 -14.38 10.82 -7.57
CA PHE A 114 -13.96 11.39 -8.85
C PHE A 114 -15.18 11.72 -9.73
N VAL A 115 -16.11 10.79 -9.88
CA VAL A 115 -17.32 11.00 -10.69
C VAL A 115 -18.18 12.11 -10.11
N SER A 116 -18.46 12.10 -8.81
CA SER A 116 -19.28 13.12 -8.15
C SER A 116 -18.66 14.53 -8.23
N THR A 117 -17.34 14.63 -8.10
CA THR A 117 -16.63 15.92 -8.23
C THR A 117 -16.58 16.38 -9.68
N ALA A 118 -16.27 15.50 -10.62
CA ALA A 118 -16.17 15.83 -12.04
C ALA A 118 -17.52 16.15 -12.67
N SER A 119 -18.61 15.52 -12.24
CA SER A 119 -19.98 15.86 -12.67
C SER A 119 -20.46 17.19 -12.11
N GLY A 120 -19.88 17.65 -10.99
CA GLY A 120 -20.29 18.84 -10.28
C GLY A 120 -21.36 18.59 -9.21
N GLU A 121 -21.62 17.34 -8.86
CA GLU A 121 -22.61 16.93 -7.84
C GLU A 121 -22.29 17.53 -6.45
N ILE A 122 -21.01 17.66 -6.11
CA ILE A 122 -20.53 18.18 -4.82
C ILE A 122 -20.42 19.71 -4.82
N VAL A 123 -20.48 20.37 -5.97
CA VAL A 123 -20.28 21.83 -6.09
C VAL A 123 -21.34 22.61 -5.31
N GLY A 124 -20.90 23.52 -4.44
CA GLY A 124 -21.77 24.36 -3.64
C GLY A 124 -22.35 23.69 -2.40
N MET A 125 -22.02 22.43 -2.12
CA MET A 125 -22.33 21.79 -0.84
C MET A 125 -21.56 22.43 0.30
N ASP A 126 -22.21 22.70 1.43
CA ASP A 126 -21.54 23.04 2.67
C ASP A 126 -20.95 21.78 3.37
N THR A 127 -20.23 21.98 4.47
CA THR A 127 -19.59 20.87 5.18
C THR A 127 -20.56 19.79 5.63
N ALA A 128 -21.76 20.18 6.09
CA ALA A 128 -22.79 19.24 6.55
C ALA A 128 -23.38 18.44 5.37
N ALA A 129 -23.60 19.09 4.24
CA ALA A 129 -24.07 18.44 3.02
C ALA A 129 -23.05 17.48 2.45
N VAL A 130 -21.75 17.82 2.43
CA VAL A 130 -20.66 16.92 2.01
C VAL A 130 -20.53 15.72 2.96
N GLU A 131 -20.65 15.94 4.28
CA GLU A 131 -20.66 14.84 5.26
C GLU A 131 -21.85 13.91 5.08
N ASN A 132 -23.04 14.47 4.83
CA ASN A 132 -24.23 13.69 4.52
C ASN A 132 -24.07 12.91 3.23
N HIS A 133 -23.55 13.55 2.17
CA HIS A 133 -23.24 12.88 0.89
C HIS A 133 -22.32 11.68 1.10
N PHE A 134 -21.23 11.83 1.87
CA PHE A 134 -20.33 10.71 2.16
C PHE A 134 -21.01 9.58 2.96
N ASN A 135 -21.70 9.92 4.06
CA ASN A 135 -22.22 8.92 4.98
C ASN A 135 -23.51 8.26 4.45
N VAL A 136 -24.35 8.98 3.73
CA VAL A 136 -25.66 8.49 3.28
C VAL A 136 -25.62 8.06 1.81
N ASP A 137 -25.15 8.93 0.90
CA ASP A 137 -25.23 8.66 -0.53
C ASP A 137 -24.10 7.75 -1.01
N VAL A 138 -22.96 7.72 -0.29
CA VAL A 138 -21.83 6.85 -0.62
C VAL A 138 -21.82 5.62 0.27
N LEU A 139 -21.63 5.76 1.58
CA LEU A 139 -21.53 4.61 2.50
C LEU A 139 -22.87 3.94 2.78
N GLY A 140 -23.95 4.71 2.84
CA GLY A 140 -25.30 4.22 3.09
C GLY A 140 -25.99 3.54 1.91
N ASP A 141 -25.50 3.75 0.67
CA ASP A 141 -26.06 3.10 -0.53
C ASP A 141 -25.28 1.81 -0.91
N PRO A 142 -25.80 0.61 -0.54
CA PRO A 142 -25.13 -0.65 -0.82
C PRO A 142 -24.97 -0.91 -2.33
N VAL A 143 -25.91 -0.44 -3.16
CA VAL A 143 -25.87 -0.67 -4.61
C VAL A 143 -24.74 0.15 -5.22
N SER A 144 -24.64 1.44 -4.89
CA SER A 144 -23.57 2.31 -5.35
C SER A 144 -22.19 1.75 -4.96
N LEU A 145 -22.02 1.36 -3.70
CA LEU A 145 -20.75 0.78 -3.22
C LEU A 145 -20.36 -0.47 -4.00
N ILE A 146 -21.28 -1.43 -4.17
CA ILE A 146 -21.01 -2.66 -4.91
C ILE A 146 -20.71 -2.40 -6.38
N VAL A 147 -21.40 -1.45 -7.01
CA VAL A 147 -21.18 -1.09 -8.43
C VAL A 147 -19.78 -0.50 -8.63
N TYR A 148 -19.37 0.50 -7.81
CA TYR A 148 -18.05 1.11 -7.95
C TYR A 148 -16.92 0.14 -7.58
N MET A 149 -17.08 -0.68 -6.54
CA MET A 149 -16.16 -1.77 -6.23
C MET A 149 -16.08 -2.76 -7.39
N GLY A 150 -17.23 -3.14 -7.97
CA GLY A 150 -17.29 -4.04 -9.12
C GLY A 150 -16.59 -3.48 -10.37
N ILE A 151 -16.69 -2.17 -10.61
CA ILE A 151 -15.94 -1.49 -11.69
C ILE A 151 -14.43 -1.61 -11.45
N VAL A 152 -13.96 -1.40 -10.22
CA VAL A 152 -12.54 -1.56 -9.86
C VAL A 152 -12.06 -2.99 -10.13
N VAL A 153 -12.82 -4.00 -9.70
CA VAL A 153 -12.52 -5.41 -9.95
C VAL A 153 -12.49 -5.71 -11.45
N ALA A 154 -13.47 -5.19 -12.20
CA ALA A 154 -13.54 -5.38 -13.66
C ALA A 154 -12.35 -4.75 -14.38
N ILE A 155 -11.88 -3.56 -13.97
CA ILE A 155 -10.67 -2.93 -14.49
C ILE A 155 -9.46 -3.84 -14.21
N GLY A 156 -9.33 -4.33 -12.97
CA GLY A 156 -8.26 -5.27 -12.58
C GLY A 156 -8.21 -6.52 -13.46
N VAL A 157 -9.36 -7.17 -13.64
CA VAL A 157 -9.51 -8.34 -14.51
C VAL A 157 -9.14 -8.00 -15.95
N ALA A 158 -9.67 -6.92 -16.50
CA ALA A 158 -9.44 -6.53 -17.89
C ALA A 158 -7.96 -6.28 -18.18
N VAL A 159 -7.26 -5.54 -17.32
CA VAL A 159 -5.83 -5.26 -17.47
C VAL A 159 -4.99 -6.54 -17.34
N CYS A 160 -5.28 -7.38 -16.35
CA CYS A 160 -4.56 -8.62 -16.15
C CYS A 160 -4.80 -9.66 -17.26
N LEU A 161 -5.98 -9.65 -17.92
CA LEU A 161 -6.28 -10.50 -19.09
C LEU A 161 -5.37 -10.19 -20.29
N ILE A 162 -4.97 -8.92 -20.46
CA ILE A 162 -4.06 -8.50 -21.54
C ILE A 162 -2.64 -9.09 -21.34
N GLY A 163 -2.28 -9.42 -20.09
CA GLY A 163 -1.00 -10.00 -19.73
C GLY A 163 -0.05 -9.02 -19.03
N VAL A 164 1.15 -9.51 -18.69
CA VAL A 164 2.09 -8.75 -17.85
C VAL A 164 2.68 -7.55 -18.58
N GLN A 165 3.25 -7.73 -19.77
CA GLN A 165 3.93 -6.65 -20.50
C GLN A 165 2.96 -5.62 -21.11
N ASN A 166 1.99 -6.10 -21.87
CA ASN A 166 1.10 -5.23 -22.66
C ASN A 166 -0.06 -4.68 -21.82
N GLY A 167 -0.49 -5.38 -20.77
CA GLY A 167 -1.54 -4.96 -19.85
C GLY A 167 -0.93 -4.28 -18.62
N LEU A 168 -0.48 -5.07 -17.66
CA LEU A 168 -0.06 -4.63 -16.34
C LEU A 168 1.06 -3.58 -16.40
N GLU A 169 2.20 -3.90 -17.02
CA GLU A 169 3.36 -2.98 -17.09
C GLU A 169 3.01 -1.68 -17.80
N LYS A 170 2.36 -1.78 -18.96
CA LYS A 170 2.05 -0.60 -19.78
C LYS A 170 1.04 0.31 -19.10
N VAL A 171 -0.05 -0.25 -18.56
CA VAL A 171 -1.11 0.51 -17.88
C VAL A 171 -0.56 1.15 -16.62
N THR A 172 0.11 0.37 -15.74
CA THR A 172 0.69 0.90 -14.51
C THR A 172 1.72 1.99 -14.79
N LYS A 173 2.56 1.83 -15.82
CA LYS A 173 3.53 2.86 -16.22
C LYS A 173 2.86 4.19 -16.59
N ILE A 174 1.79 4.15 -17.38
CA ILE A 174 1.04 5.37 -17.77
C ILE A 174 0.39 5.99 -16.53
N MET A 175 -0.28 5.18 -15.71
CA MET A 175 -0.94 5.65 -14.50
C MET A 175 0.05 6.27 -13.51
N MET A 176 1.20 5.64 -13.28
CA MET A 176 2.22 6.16 -12.37
C MET A 176 2.84 7.47 -12.85
N LEU A 177 3.13 7.60 -14.14
CA LEU A 177 3.63 8.86 -14.69
C LEU A 177 2.59 9.98 -14.61
N ALA A 178 1.32 9.68 -14.88
CA ALA A 178 0.23 10.64 -14.74
C ALA A 178 0.02 11.03 -13.26
N LEU A 179 0.06 10.06 -12.35
CA LEU A 179 -0.01 10.28 -10.90
C LEU A 179 1.08 11.24 -10.42
N LEU A 180 2.33 10.98 -10.80
CA LEU A 180 3.46 11.84 -10.42
C LEU A 180 3.32 13.27 -10.99
N ALA A 181 2.85 13.42 -12.24
CA ALA A 181 2.62 14.71 -12.85
C ALA A 181 1.49 15.49 -12.12
N ILE A 182 0.35 14.85 -11.86
CA ILE A 182 -0.77 15.47 -11.15
C ILE A 182 -0.35 15.87 -9.73
N MET A 183 0.40 15.00 -9.05
CA MET A 183 0.89 15.27 -7.69
C MET A 183 1.79 16.52 -7.63
N VAL A 184 2.71 16.69 -8.59
CA VAL A 184 3.53 17.91 -8.66
C VAL A 184 2.67 19.15 -8.86
N VAL A 185 1.67 19.10 -9.74
CA VAL A 185 0.74 20.21 -9.97
C VAL A 185 -0.05 20.54 -8.71
N LEU A 186 -0.57 19.54 -8.00
CA LEU A 186 -1.31 19.73 -6.75
C LEU A 186 -0.41 20.30 -5.64
N ALA A 187 0.83 19.80 -5.49
CA ALA A 187 1.78 20.30 -4.50
C ALA A 187 2.16 21.77 -4.75
N VAL A 188 2.42 22.15 -6.02
CA VAL A 188 2.70 23.53 -6.37
C VAL A 188 1.50 24.44 -6.04
N ASN A 189 0.29 24.01 -6.37
CA ASN A 189 -0.93 24.74 -6.01
C ASN A 189 -1.07 24.90 -4.49
N SER A 190 -0.78 23.86 -3.71
CA SER A 190 -0.90 23.87 -2.25
C SER A 190 0.01 24.90 -1.59
N PHE A 191 1.22 25.15 -2.14
CA PHE A 191 2.13 26.19 -1.65
C PHE A 191 1.63 27.61 -1.88
N THR A 192 0.68 27.82 -2.78
CA THR A 192 0.08 29.15 -3.06
C THR A 192 -1.09 29.49 -2.15
N LEU A 193 -1.53 28.57 -1.28
CA LEU A 193 -2.67 28.75 -0.40
C LEU A 193 -2.32 29.70 0.76
N PRO A 194 -3.08 30.81 0.96
CA PRO A 194 -2.91 31.67 2.12
C PRO A 194 -3.15 30.91 3.43
N GLY A 195 -2.25 31.02 4.41
CA GLY A 195 -2.35 30.27 5.68
C GLY A 195 -1.76 28.87 5.66
N GLY A 196 -1.28 28.38 4.52
CA GLY A 196 -0.68 27.03 4.41
C GLY A 196 0.69 26.86 5.07
N ALA A 197 1.36 27.99 5.42
CA ALA A 197 2.72 27.95 5.99
C ALA A 197 2.79 27.24 7.35
N GLU A 198 1.77 27.34 8.20
CA GLU A 198 1.71 26.66 9.49
C GLU A 198 1.63 25.14 9.33
N GLY A 199 0.78 24.67 8.42
CA GLY A 199 0.68 23.25 8.08
C GLY A 199 1.98 22.70 7.51
N LEU A 200 2.67 23.48 6.67
CA LEU A 200 3.98 23.12 6.15
C LEU A 200 5.03 23.04 7.26
N SER A 201 5.03 23.99 8.19
CA SER A 201 5.90 23.99 9.35
C SER A 201 5.67 22.79 10.25
N PHE A 202 4.41 22.47 10.58
CA PHE A 202 4.04 21.27 11.34
C PHE A 202 4.55 19.98 10.67
N TYR A 203 4.41 19.90 9.34
CA TYR A 203 4.77 18.71 8.58
C TYR A 203 6.28 18.51 8.44
N LEU A 204 7.06 19.60 8.27
CA LEU A 204 8.49 19.51 7.96
C LEU A 204 9.39 19.77 9.17
N MET A 205 8.93 20.54 10.17
CA MET A 205 9.76 20.90 11.32
C MET A 205 9.55 19.88 12.45
N PRO A 206 10.62 19.22 12.93
CA PRO A 206 10.53 18.30 14.05
C PRO A 206 10.24 19.05 15.34
N ASP A 207 9.19 18.67 16.04
CA ASP A 207 8.87 19.18 17.38
C ASP A 207 9.02 18.07 18.43
N LEU A 208 10.01 18.21 19.31
CA LEU A 208 10.28 17.24 20.38
C LEU A 208 9.24 17.28 21.50
N SER A 209 8.48 18.37 21.64
CA SER A 209 7.43 18.48 22.66
C SER A 209 6.30 17.46 22.47
N VAL A 210 6.15 16.93 21.27
CA VAL A 210 5.19 15.88 20.92
C VAL A 210 5.46 14.58 21.68
N ILE A 211 6.71 14.32 22.05
CA ILE A 211 7.09 13.12 22.82
C ILE A 211 6.35 13.08 24.17
N GLU A 212 6.17 14.23 24.80
CA GLU A 212 5.42 14.33 26.07
C GLU A 212 3.92 14.10 25.90
N LYS A 213 3.35 14.47 24.76
CA LYS A 213 1.92 14.36 24.47
C LYS A 213 1.51 12.98 23.96
N VAL A 214 2.26 12.43 23.02
CA VAL A 214 1.93 11.17 22.30
C VAL A 214 2.66 9.96 22.90
N GLY A 215 3.84 10.18 23.48
CA GLY A 215 4.72 9.13 23.95
C GLY A 215 5.63 8.58 22.86
N ILE A 216 6.93 8.47 23.16
CA ILE A 216 7.95 8.02 22.20
C ILE A 216 7.67 6.61 21.66
N THR A 217 7.16 5.70 22.51
CA THR A 217 6.84 4.32 22.10
C THR A 217 5.78 4.29 21.01
N ASN A 218 4.71 5.08 21.16
CA ASN A 218 3.63 5.16 20.18
C ASN A 218 4.14 5.69 18.83
N ILE A 219 4.96 6.74 18.86
CA ILE A 219 5.58 7.32 17.66
C ILE A 219 6.46 6.30 16.96
N LEU A 220 7.32 5.58 17.70
CA LEU A 220 8.20 4.55 17.13
C LEU A 220 7.41 3.40 16.50
N VAL A 221 6.43 2.86 17.22
CA VAL A 221 5.61 1.73 16.74
C VAL A 221 4.80 2.14 15.52
N SER A 222 4.17 3.32 15.53
CA SER A 222 3.42 3.84 14.38
C SER A 222 4.33 4.04 13.16
N ALA A 223 5.55 4.57 13.34
CA ALA A 223 6.50 4.78 12.26
C ALA A 223 7.03 3.45 11.68
N MET A 224 7.29 2.46 12.53
CA MET A 224 7.68 1.10 12.10
C MET A 224 6.54 0.42 11.31
N ASN A 225 5.30 0.46 11.82
CA ASN A 225 4.13 -0.07 11.13
C ASN A 225 3.94 0.61 9.75
N GLN A 226 4.07 1.93 9.70
CA GLN A 226 3.94 2.67 8.44
C GLN A 226 5.04 2.28 7.45
N ALA A 227 6.28 2.01 7.90
CA ALA A 227 7.36 1.58 7.02
C ALA A 227 7.13 0.18 6.39
N PHE A 228 6.42 -0.72 7.08
CA PHE A 228 5.99 -2.01 6.50
C PHE A 228 4.83 -1.84 5.54
N PHE A 229 3.83 -1.06 5.96
CA PHE A 229 2.61 -0.88 5.19
C PHE A 229 2.87 -0.18 3.85
N THR A 230 3.67 0.89 3.86
CA THR A 230 3.93 1.71 2.66
C THR A 230 4.59 0.91 1.53
N LEU A 231 5.50 -0.01 1.84
CA LEU A 231 6.19 -0.83 0.85
C LEU A 231 5.44 -2.13 0.48
N SER A 232 4.26 -2.37 1.05
CA SER A 232 3.45 -3.59 0.81
C SER A 232 4.27 -4.89 0.97
N ILE A 233 5.21 -4.92 1.92
CA ILE A 233 6.09 -6.06 2.20
C ILE A 233 5.43 -7.03 3.20
N GLY A 234 5.81 -8.32 3.11
CA GLY A 234 5.30 -9.38 3.99
C GLY A 234 4.26 -10.30 3.33
N MET A 235 3.58 -9.84 2.27
CA MET A 235 2.58 -10.65 1.54
C MET A 235 3.15 -11.40 0.33
N GLY A 236 4.40 -11.15 -0.05
CA GLY A 236 5.00 -11.74 -1.24
C GLY A 236 4.58 -11.09 -2.57
N SER A 237 3.81 -10.01 -2.56
CA SER A 237 3.51 -9.26 -3.79
C SER A 237 4.78 -8.71 -4.45
N MET A 238 5.75 -8.28 -3.66
CA MET A 238 7.05 -7.86 -4.17
C MET A 238 7.88 -9.04 -4.70
N ALA A 239 7.74 -10.24 -4.14
CA ALA A 239 8.39 -11.43 -4.67
C ALA A 239 7.90 -11.81 -6.07
N ILE A 240 6.62 -11.57 -6.39
CA ILE A 240 6.11 -11.74 -7.77
C ILE A 240 6.90 -10.87 -8.74
N PHE A 241 7.09 -9.58 -8.45
CA PHE A 241 7.84 -8.68 -9.33
C PHE A 241 9.32 -9.07 -9.38
N GLY A 242 9.89 -9.52 -8.26
CA GLY A 242 11.19 -10.17 -8.24
C GLY A 242 11.30 -11.33 -9.23
N SER A 243 10.24 -12.14 -9.38
CA SER A 243 10.24 -13.25 -10.34
C SER A 243 10.20 -12.84 -11.82
N TYR A 244 9.88 -11.56 -12.11
CA TYR A 244 9.81 -11.02 -13.47
C TYR A 244 11.05 -10.24 -13.88
N ILE A 245 11.98 -9.93 -12.94
CA ILE A 245 13.20 -9.16 -13.23
C ILE A 245 14.36 -10.07 -13.62
N GLY A 246 15.19 -9.58 -14.57
CA GLY A 246 16.44 -10.24 -14.97
C GLY A 246 17.58 -10.07 -13.96
N LYS A 247 18.75 -10.62 -14.30
CA LYS A 247 19.96 -10.63 -13.44
C LYS A 247 20.93 -9.49 -13.74
N ASP A 248 20.53 -8.49 -14.54
CA ASP A 248 21.41 -7.39 -14.99
C ASP A 248 21.70 -6.38 -13.87
N ARG A 249 20.84 -6.32 -12.86
CA ARG A 249 20.89 -5.37 -11.75
C ARG A 249 20.86 -6.06 -10.38
N SER A 250 21.57 -5.47 -9.43
CA SER A 250 21.53 -5.88 -8.03
C SER A 250 20.22 -5.46 -7.37
N LEU A 251 19.64 -6.34 -6.56
CA LEU A 251 18.30 -6.11 -6.00
C LEU A 251 18.27 -5.06 -4.90
N LEU A 252 19.36 -4.86 -4.15
CA LEU A 252 19.43 -3.76 -3.17
C LEU A 252 19.26 -2.40 -3.87
N GLY A 253 19.90 -2.21 -5.03
CA GLY A 253 19.75 -0.98 -5.80
C GLY A 253 18.33 -0.75 -6.32
N GLU A 254 17.68 -1.82 -6.78
CA GLU A 254 16.28 -1.73 -7.23
C GLU A 254 15.31 -1.49 -6.06
N SER A 255 15.55 -2.11 -4.89
CA SER A 255 14.77 -1.85 -3.67
C SER A 255 14.87 -0.40 -3.21
N VAL A 256 16.08 0.18 -3.27
CA VAL A 256 16.28 1.61 -2.98
C VAL A 256 15.51 2.49 -3.96
N ASN A 257 15.53 2.18 -5.27
CA ASN A 257 14.80 2.97 -6.26
C ASN A 257 13.28 2.93 -6.03
N VAL A 258 12.73 1.75 -5.70
CA VAL A 258 11.31 1.60 -5.36
C VAL A 258 10.96 2.38 -4.10
N ALA A 259 11.76 2.23 -3.03
CA ALA A 259 11.55 2.93 -1.77
C ALA A 259 11.65 4.46 -1.92
N LEU A 260 12.60 4.96 -2.74
CA LEU A 260 12.71 6.41 -3.02
C LEU A 260 11.48 6.95 -3.73
N LEU A 261 10.94 6.21 -4.70
CA LEU A 261 9.75 6.65 -5.43
C LEU A 261 8.51 6.61 -4.53
N ASP A 262 8.37 5.57 -3.71
CA ASP A 262 7.32 5.44 -2.69
C ASP A 262 7.38 6.60 -1.69
N THR A 263 8.56 6.86 -1.13
CA THR A 263 8.79 7.97 -0.19
C THR A 263 8.49 9.32 -0.82
N PHE A 264 8.89 9.53 -2.08
CA PHE A 264 8.60 10.77 -2.78
C PHE A 264 7.08 11.03 -2.84
N VAL A 265 6.28 10.00 -3.14
CA VAL A 265 4.82 10.13 -3.18
C VAL A 265 4.25 10.36 -1.78
N ALA A 266 4.70 9.62 -0.76
CA ALA A 266 4.24 9.80 0.62
C ALA A 266 4.52 11.23 1.12
N VAL A 267 5.77 11.71 0.94
CA VAL A 267 6.16 13.05 1.36
C VAL A 267 5.41 14.14 0.58
N ALA A 268 5.29 13.98 -0.73
CA ALA A 268 4.55 14.95 -1.55
C ALA A 268 3.05 14.99 -1.22
N SER A 269 2.45 13.87 -0.83
CA SER A 269 1.06 13.85 -0.36
C SER A 269 0.89 14.68 0.90
N GLY A 270 1.84 14.64 1.84
CA GLY A 270 1.86 15.54 3.00
C GLY A 270 1.99 17.01 2.59
N LEU A 271 2.85 17.33 1.61
CA LEU A 271 2.98 18.69 1.07
C LEU A 271 1.71 19.22 0.39
N ILE A 272 0.82 18.35 -0.05
CA ILE A 272 -0.50 18.71 -0.58
C ILE A 272 -1.50 18.93 0.56
N ILE A 273 -1.55 18.00 1.50
CA ILE A 273 -2.64 17.91 2.49
C ILE A 273 -2.43 18.88 3.65
N PHE A 274 -1.24 18.93 4.26
CA PHE A 274 -1.01 19.76 5.47
C PHE A 274 -1.18 21.24 5.24
N PRO A 275 -0.63 21.86 4.17
CA PRO A 275 -0.90 23.26 3.87
C PRO A 275 -2.38 23.53 3.60
N ALA A 276 -3.06 22.63 2.89
CA ALA A 276 -4.48 22.79 2.62
C ALA A 276 -5.31 22.75 3.91
N CYS A 277 -5.04 21.79 4.81
CA CYS A 277 -5.74 21.70 6.09
C CYS A 277 -5.51 22.95 6.96
N SER A 278 -4.28 23.43 7.05
CA SER A 278 -3.94 24.64 7.80
C SER A 278 -4.62 25.89 7.23
N ALA A 279 -4.58 26.06 5.90
CA ALA A 279 -5.21 27.20 5.22
C ALA A 279 -6.72 27.31 5.49
N TYR A 280 -7.38 26.17 5.72
CA TYR A 280 -8.84 26.12 5.92
C TYR A 280 -9.25 25.72 7.35
N GLY A 281 -8.31 25.69 8.31
CA GLY A 281 -8.58 25.42 9.71
C GLY A 281 -9.12 24.02 10.01
N VAL A 282 -8.67 23.02 9.26
CA VAL A 282 -9.16 21.65 9.33
C VAL A 282 -8.18 20.73 10.05
N ASP A 283 -8.71 19.86 10.90
CA ASP A 283 -7.93 18.88 11.63
C ASP A 283 -7.48 17.71 10.73
N VAL A 284 -6.18 17.54 10.60
CA VAL A 284 -5.55 16.46 9.82
C VAL A 284 -5.73 15.07 10.44
N THR A 285 -6.18 14.99 11.69
CA THR A 285 -6.40 13.72 12.42
C THR A 285 -7.76 13.08 12.17
N SER A 286 -8.55 13.62 11.25
CA SER A 286 -9.93 13.20 10.99
C SER A 286 -10.08 11.86 10.23
N GLY A 287 -8.99 11.15 9.91
CA GLY A 287 -9.05 9.85 9.22
C GLY A 287 -9.66 9.91 7.82
N PRO A 288 -10.58 8.98 7.47
CA PRO A 288 -11.29 8.99 6.17
C PRO A 288 -12.04 10.28 5.89
N LYS A 289 -12.57 10.92 6.94
CA LYS A 289 -13.30 12.20 6.84
C LYS A 289 -12.44 13.29 6.20
N LEU A 290 -11.12 13.27 6.41
CA LEU A 290 -10.20 14.21 5.79
C LEU A 290 -10.31 14.21 4.27
N LEU A 291 -10.30 13.04 3.65
CA LEU A 291 -10.34 12.92 2.19
C LEU A 291 -11.72 13.13 1.59
N PHE A 292 -12.76 12.62 2.25
CA PHE A 292 -14.09 12.53 1.65
C PHE A 292 -15.06 13.62 2.12
N ILE A 293 -14.72 14.33 3.19
CA ILE A 293 -15.54 15.43 3.71
C ILE A 293 -14.75 16.74 3.63
N THR A 294 -13.56 16.76 4.23
CA THR A 294 -12.79 17.99 4.39
C THR A 294 -12.22 18.51 3.08
N LEU A 295 -11.49 17.69 2.31
CA LEU A 295 -10.90 18.14 1.05
C LEU A 295 -11.96 18.53 0.01
N PRO A 296 -13.08 17.81 -0.19
CA PRO A 296 -14.17 18.28 -1.02
C PRO A 296 -14.72 19.64 -0.59
N ASN A 297 -14.87 19.87 0.72
CA ASN A 297 -15.31 21.17 1.22
C ASN A 297 -14.28 22.30 0.93
N ILE A 298 -12.97 21.99 1.04
CA ILE A 298 -11.92 22.92 0.62
C ILE A 298 -12.06 23.24 -0.87
N PHE A 299 -12.20 22.23 -1.72
CA PHE A 299 -12.37 22.44 -3.16
C PHE A 299 -13.60 23.27 -3.49
N ASN A 300 -14.68 23.18 -2.73
CA ASN A 300 -15.87 24.02 -2.92
C ASN A 300 -15.62 25.50 -2.63
N ASN A 301 -14.60 25.85 -1.83
CA ASN A 301 -14.32 27.20 -1.40
C ASN A 301 -13.14 27.87 -2.15
N ILE A 302 -12.56 27.21 -3.16
CA ILE A 302 -11.45 27.76 -3.94
C ILE A 302 -11.82 27.99 -5.41
N PRO A 303 -11.17 28.96 -6.08
CA PRO A 303 -11.33 29.15 -7.54
C PRO A 303 -10.96 27.85 -8.29
N LEU A 304 -11.75 27.48 -9.29
CA LEU A 304 -11.58 26.23 -10.06
C LEU A 304 -11.61 24.95 -9.20
N GLY A 305 -12.26 24.97 -8.04
CA GLY A 305 -12.26 23.86 -7.10
C GLY A 305 -12.75 22.54 -7.68
N ARG A 306 -13.74 22.59 -8.60
CA ARG A 306 -14.16 21.39 -9.37
C ARG A 306 -13.00 20.76 -10.15
N LEU A 307 -12.14 21.57 -10.77
CA LEU A 307 -10.96 21.07 -11.48
C LEU A 307 -9.94 20.46 -10.51
N TRP A 308 -9.60 21.17 -9.44
CA TRP A 308 -8.64 20.72 -8.44
C TRP A 308 -9.11 19.45 -7.72
N GLY A 309 -10.38 19.40 -7.34
CA GLY A 309 -10.97 18.21 -6.73
C GLY A 309 -10.99 17.02 -7.69
N SER A 310 -11.35 17.24 -8.96
CA SER A 310 -11.30 16.17 -9.97
C SER A 310 -9.89 15.63 -10.18
N LEU A 311 -8.90 16.50 -10.29
CA LEU A 311 -7.48 16.10 -10.41
C LEU A 311 -7.01 15.33 -9.17
N PHE A 312 -7.42 15.77 -7.97
CA PHE A 312 -7.09 15.10 -6.73
C PHE A 312 -7.68 13.68 -6.70
N PHE A 313 -8.97 13.50 -7.00
CA PHE A 313 -9.59 12.18 -7.00
C PHE A 313 -9.14 11.27 -8.15
N VAL A 314 -8.70 11.81 -9.30
CA VAL A 314 -7.99 11.03 -10.34
C VAL A 314 -6.66 10.52 -9.80
N PHE A 315 -5.88 11.40 -9.15
CA PHE A 315 -4.63 11.04 -8.50
C PHE A 315 -4.85 9.91 -7.48
N MET A 316 -5.84 10.05 -6.58
CA MET A 316 -6.21 9.04 -5.60
C MET A 316 -6.65 7.72 -6.25
N SER A 317 -7.46 7.79 -7.29
CA SER A 317 -7.93 6.61 -8.04
C SER A 317 -6.76 5.87 -8.70
N PHE A 318 -5.80 6.59 -9.27
CA PHE A 318 -4.61 5.97 -9.87
C PHE A 318 -3.71 5.32 -8.81
N ALA A 319 -3.52 5.96 -7.65
CA ALA A 319 -2.81 5.37 -6.53
C ALA A 319 -3.47 4.07 -6.05
N ALA A 320 -4.79 4.07 -5.88
CA ALA A 320 -5.54 2.89 -5.49
C ALA A 320 -5.48 1.78 -6.55
N LEU A 321 -5.74 2.12 -7.82
CA LEU A 321 -5.76 1.15 -8.92
C LEU A 321 -4.38 0.53 -9.19
N SER A 322 -3.27 1.25 -9.01
CA SER A 322 -1.93 0.69 -9.22
C SER A 322 -1.65 -0.46 -8.24
N THR A 323 -2.03 -0.31 -6.97
CA THR A 323 -1.92 -1.38 -5.97
C THR A 323 -2.90 -2.52 -6.28
N VAL A 324 -4.15 -2.22 -6.64
CA VAL A 324 -5.16 -3.23 -7.04
C VAL A 324 -4.60 -4.10 -8.17
N LEU A 325 -4.06 -3.50 -9.23
CA LEU A 325 -3.49 -4.22 -10.37
C LEU A 325 -2.32 -5.11 -9.97
N ALA A 326 -1.45 -4.60 -9.11
CA ALA A 326 -0.26 -5.30 -8.63
C ALA A 326 -0.61 -6.52 -7.77
N VAL A 327 -1.55 -6.38 -6.82
CA VAL A 327 -2.00 -7.48 -5.96
C VAL A 327 -2.86 -8.48 -6.74
N PHE A 328 -3.66 -8.01 -7.70
CA PHE A 328 -4.39 -8.88 -8.63
C PHE A 328 -3.43 -9.81 -9.39
N GLU A 329 -2.33 -9.25 -9.92
CA GLU A 329 -1.30 -10.06 -10.59
C GLU A 329 -0.68 -11.09 -9.64
N CYS A 330 -0.44 -10.71 -8.38
CA CYS A 330 0.05 -11.64 -7.37
C CYS A 330 -0.92 -12.83 -7.18
N ILE A 331 -2.22 -12.57 -7.03
CA ILE A 331 -3.25 -13.60 -6.89
C ILE A 331 -3.30 -14.50 -8.15
N ILE A 332 -3.30 -13.89 -9.34
CA ILE A 332 -3.36 -14.61 -10.61
C ILE A 332 -2.14 -15.52 -10.76
N ALA A 333 -0.94 -15.01 -10.54
CA ALA A 333 0.28 -15.77 -10.67
C ALA A 333 0.37 -16.93 -9.65
N ASN A 334 -0.08 -16.71 -8.40
CA ASN A 334 -0.20 -17.76 -7.39
C ASN A 334 -1.17 -18.86 -7.83
N THR A 335 -2.34 -18.46 -8.29
CA THR A 335 -3.40 -19.41 -8.72
C THR A 335 -2.98 -20.18 -9.97
N MET A 336 -2.29 -19.54 -10.93
CA MET A 336 -1.72 -20.22 -12.10
C MET A 336 -0.69 -21.28 -11.70
N ASP A 337 0.23 -20.93 -10.80
CA ASP A 337 1.27 -21.85 -10.34
C ASP A 337 0.71 -23.02 -9.49
N LEU A 338 -0.37 -22.78 -8.71
CA LEU A 338 -1.01 -23.80 -7.88
C LEU A 338 -1.87 -24.77 -8.69
N TRP A 339 -2.67 -24.26 -9.62
CA TRP A 339 -3.68 -25.06 -10.32
C TRP A 339 -3.30 -25.42 -11.76
N GLY A 340 -2.25 -24.84 -12.30
CA GLY A 340 -1.81 -25.10 -13.68
C GLY A 340 -2.79 -24.62 -14.75
N LEU A 341 -3.73 -23.72 -14.39
CA LEU A 341 -4.73 -23.18 -15.31
C LEU A 341 -4.18 -22.05 -16.16
N SER A 342 -4.81 -21.83 -17.32
CA SER A 342 -4.46 -20.71 -18.20
C SER A 342 -4.81 -19.37 -17.56
N ARG A 343 -4.02 -18.32 -17.86
CA ARG A 343 -4.22 -16.97 -17.36
C ARG A 343 -5.65 -16.47 -17.51
N LYS A 344 -6.27 -16.69 -18.68
CA LYS A 344 -7.64 -16.26 -18.95
C LYS A 344 -8.65 -16.87 -17.97
N LYS A 345 -8.57 -18.19 -17.71
CA LYS A 345 -9.45 -18.87 -16.76
C LYS A 345 -9.24 -18.34 -15.34
N VAL A 346 -7.97 -18.19 -14.93
CA VAL A 346 -7.60 -17.74 -13.60
C VAL A 346 -8.06 -16.30 -13.36
N CYS A 347 -7.91 -15.39 -14.32
CA CYS A 347 -8.38 -14.00 -14.22
C CYS A 347 -9.90 -13.94 -13.99
N ILE A 348 -10.67 -14.71 -14.73
CA ILE A 348 -12.14 -14.73 -14.61
C ILE A 348 -12.56 -15.32 -13.25
N ILE A 349 -11.99 -16.47 -12.86
CA ILE A 349 -12.31 -17.12 -11.57
C ILE A 349 -11.99 -16.17 -10.41
N ASN A 350 -10.79 -15.61 -10.39
CA ASN A 350 -10.39 -14.71 -9.31
C ASN A 350 -11.14 -13.37 -9.33
N GLY A 351 -11.52 -12.87 -10.51
CA GLY A 351 -12.38 -11.70 -10.63
C GLY A 351 -13.74 -11.90 -9.97
N ILE A 352 -14.41 -13.01 -10.27
CA ILE A 352 -15.69 -13.38 -9.65
C ILE A 352 -15.51 -13.60 -8.14
N LEU A 353 -14.48 -14.36 -7.75
CA LEU A 353 -14.22 -14.66 -6.34
C LEU A 353 -13.95 -13.39 -5.54
N LEU A 354 -13.09 -12.48 -6.03
CA LEU A 354 -12.79 -11.21 -5.37
C LEU A 354 -14.01 -10.31 -5.30
N PHE A 355 -14.81 -10.23 -6.38
CA PHE A 355 -16.06 -9.48 -6.33
C PHE A 355 -16.96 -9.98 -5.19
N LEU A 356 -17.20 -11.29 -5.11
CA LEU A 356 -18.04 -11.88 -4.07
C LEU A 356 -17.47 -11.68 -2.67
N LEU A 357 -16.16 -11.86 -2.49
CA LEU A 357 -15.49 -11.71 -1.20
C LEU A 357 -15.45 -10.24 -0.72
N SER A 358 -15.45 -9.26 -1.62
CA SER A 358 -15.46 -7.83 -1.27
C SER A 358 -16.85 -7.29 -0.94
N VAL A 359 -17.94 -7.99 -1.33
CA VAL A 359 -19.32 -7.56 -1.03
C VAL A 359 -19.57 -7.37 0.47
N PRO A 360 -19.16 -8.28 1.38
CA PRO A 360 -19.36 -8.09 2.82
C PRO A 360 -18.71 -6.80 3.35
N CYS A 361 -17.53 -6.42 2.85
CA CYS A 361 -16.88 -5.17 3.20
C CYS A 361 -17.74 -3.95 2.81
N CYS A 362 -18.29 -3.92 1.58
CA CYS A 362 -19.23 -2.88 1.16
C CYS A 362 -20.48 -2.82 2.03
N LEU A 363 -21.04 -3.97 2.39
CA LEU A 363 -22.23 -4.07 3.23
C LEU A 363 -21.98 -3.72 4.70
N GLY A 364 -20.76 -3.76 5.16
CA GLY A 364 -20.36 -3.40 6.53
C GLY A 364 -20.67 -1.96 6.93
N PHE A 365 -20.88 -1.07 5.95
CA PHE A 365 -21.23 0.34 6.19
C PHE A 365 -22.74 0.61 6.22
N ASN A 366 -23.55 -0.36 5.84
CA ASN A 366 -25.01 -0.22 5.72
C ASN A 366 -25.75 -1.44 6.25
N ILE A 367 -26.07 -2.44 5.43
CA ILE A 367 -26.88 -3.61 5.81
C ILE A 367 -26.25 -4.42 6.96
N LEU A 368 -24.92 -4.54 6.97
CA LEU A 368 -24.17 -5.28 8.00
C LEU A 368 -23.51 -4.36 9.04
N SER A 369 -23.90 -3.09 9.13
CA SER A 369 -23.31 -2.11 10.08
C SER A 369 -23.46 -2.51 11.56
N GLY A 370 -24.40 -3.39 11.88
CA GLY A 370 -24.53 -3.99 13.22
C GLY A 370 -23.47 -5.02 13.57
N PHE A 371 -22.70 -5.53 12.58
CA PHE A 371 -21.58 -6.43 12.82
C PHE A 371 -20.31 -5.61 13.11
N GLN A 372 -19.93 -5.51 14.36
CA GLN A 372 -18.82 -4.69 14.87
C GLN A 372 -17.73 -5.61 15.49
N PRO A 373 -16.88 -6.23 14.65
CA PRO A 373 -16.03 -7.34 15.07
C PRO A 373 -14.87 -6.94 16.01
N LEU A 374 -14.48 -5.68 16.02
CA LEU A 374 -13.37 -5.16 16.86
C LEU A 374 -13.87 -4.22 17.97
N GLY A 375 -15.17 -4.23 18.26
CA GLY A 375 -15.79 -3.34 19.26
C GLY A 375 -16.68 -2.28 18.64
N ALA A 376 -17.29 -1.44 19.49
CA ALA A 376 -18.27 -0.44 19.09
C ALA A 376 -17.73 0.52 18.02
N GLY A 377 -18.46 0.67 16.92
CA GLY A 377 -18.12 1.53 15.80
C GLY A 377 -17.18 0.92 14.76
N SER A 378 -16.66 -0.29 15.00
CA SER A 378 -15.81 -0.99 14.01
C SER A 378 -16.64 -1.58 12.87
N THR A 379 -16.02 -1.73 11.72
CA THR A 379 -16.61 -2.27 10.49
C THR A 379 -15.91 -3.56 10.05
N ILE A 380 -16.44 -4.22 9.02
CA ILE A 380 -15.77 -5.36 8.37
C ILE A 380 -14.44 -4.91 7.75
N LEU A 381 -14.38 -3.69 7.20
CA LEU A 381 -13.14 -3.09 6.68
C LEU A 381 -12.04 -3.03 7.75
N ASP A 382 -12.39 -2.59 8.96
CA ASP A 382 -11.43 -2.48 10.07
C ASP A 382 -10.90 -3.85 10.48
N LEU A 383 -11.72 -4.90 10.45
CA LEU A 383 -11.29 -6.27 10.69
C LEU A 383 -10.29 -6.74 9.62
N GLU A 384 -10.60 -6.52 8.36
CA GLU A 384 -9.77 -6.93 7.24
C GLU A 384 -8.43 -6.17 7.21
N ASP A 385 -8.45 -4.83 7.39
CA ASP A 385 -7.23 -4.02 7.47
C ASP A 385 -6.39 -4.42 8.69
N THR A 386 -6.99 -4.63 9.84
CA THR A 386 -6.30 -5.08 11.05
C THR A 386 -5.63 -6.44 10.84
N ALA A 387 -6.33 -7.41 10.23
CA ALA A 387 -5.77 -8.72 9.93
C ALA A 387 -4.56 -8.63 9.00
N VAL A 388 -4.61 -7.77 8.00
CA VAL A 388 -3.50 -7.55 7.07
C VAL A 388 -2.38 -6.76 7.73
N SER A 389 -2.67 -5.57 8.24
CA SER A 389 -1.67 -4.60 8.70
C SER A 389 -0.94 -5.04 9.97
N ASN A 390 -1.66 -5.63 10.94
CA ASN A 390 -1.09 -5.97 12.24
C ASN A 390 -0.61 -7.42 12.34
N PHE A 391 -1.08 -8.32 11.46
CA PHE A 391 -0.68 -9.73 11.52
C PHE A 391 0.08 -10.19 10.28
N ILE A 392 -0.52 -10.08 9.10
CA ILE A 392 0.02 -10.72 7.89
C ILE A 392 1.32 -10.05 7.44
N LEU A 393 1.35 -8.71 7.38
CA LEU A 393 2.54 -7.99 6.93
C LEU A 393 3.74 -8.18 7.88
N PRO A 394 3.62 -7.99 9.22
CA PRO A 394 4.75 -8.18 10.12
C PRO A 394 5.21 -9.66 10.19
N LEU A 395 4.28 -10.61 10.36
CA LEU A 395 4.62 -12.03 10.42
C LEU A 395 5.21 -12.53 9.11
N GLY A 396 4.64 -12.12 7.99
CA GLY A 396 5.17 -12.47 6.68
C GLY A 396 6.58 -11.93 6.47
N SER A 397 6.82 -10.66 6.82
CA SER A 397 8.15 -10.06 6.78
C SER A 397 9.14 -10.82 7.66
N PHE A 398 8.73 -11.22 8.88
CA PHE A 398 9.54 -12.02 9.77
C PHE A 398 9.91 -13.38 9.15
N VAL A 399 8.97 -14.06 8.53
CA VAL A 399 9.21 -15.34 7.83
C VAL A 399 10.16 -15.15 6.66
N PHE A 400 10.00 -14.09 5.84
CA PHE A 400 10.93 -13.77 4.75
C PHE A 400 12.36 -13.56 5.26
N ILE A 401 12.52 -12.82 6.35
CA ILE A 401 13.84 -12.60 6.97
C ILE A 401 14.43 -13.93 7.41
N LEU A 402 13.73 -14.70 8.24
CA LEU A 402 14.23 -15.97 8.76
C LEU A 402 14.59 -16.94 7.62
N PHE A 403 13.80 -17.00 6.57
CA PHE A 403 14.07 -17.84 5.41
C PHE A 403 15.37 -17.43 4.71
N CYS A 404 15.64 -16.14 4.56
CA CYS A 404 16.86 -15.63 3.92
C CYS A 404 18.12 -15.76 4.76
N VAL A 405 18.01 -15.67 6.11
CA VAL A 405 19.22 -15.56 6.96
C VAL A 405 19.57 -16.84 7.71
N THR A 406 18.62 -17.78 7.90
CA THR A 406 18.87 -18.98 8.71
C THR A 406 19.35 -20.16 7.87
N LYS A 407 20.16 -21.04 8.48
CA LYS A 407 20.60 -22.30 7.87
C LYS A 407 19.44 -23.30 7.63
N LYS A 408 18.33 -23.12 8.32
CA LYS A 408 17.10 -23.94 8.16
C LYS A 408 16.20 -23.44 7.04
N GLY A 409 16.50 -22.27 6.45
CA GLY A 409 15.85 -21.71 5.30
C GLY A 409 16.75 -21.76 4.07
N TRP A 410 16.61 -20.78 3.15
CA TRP A 410 17.45 -20.63 1.97
C TRP A 410 18.89 -20.27 2.31
N GLY A 411 19.07 -19.50 3.38
CA GLY A 411 20.35 -19.16 3.98
C GLY A 411 20.99 -17.90 3.42
N TRP A 412 21.82 -17.28 4.29
CA TRP A 412 22.46 -15.98 4.03
C TRP A 412 23.27 -15.94 2.74
N ASP A 413 24.10 -16.95 2.49
CA ASP A 413 25.03 -16.92 1.34
C ASP A 413 24.26 -17.00 0.00
N ASN A 414 23.22 -17.83 -0.07
CA ASN A 414 22.35 -17.90 -1.25
C ASN A 414 21.61 -16.58 -1.48
N PHE A 415 21.04 -16.00 -0.41
CA PHE A 415 20.36 -14.70 -0.47
C PHE A 415 21.30 -13.60 -0.99
N VAL A 416 22.50 -13.46 -0.41
CA VAL A 416 23.44 -12.38 -0.79
C VAL A 416 23.99 -12.60 -2.18
N ASN A 417 24.27 -13.82 -2.58
CA ASN A 417 24.73 -14.13 -3.93
C ASN A 417 23.67 -13.73 -4.97
N GLU A 418 22.40 -14.05 -4.72
CA GLU A 418 21.31 -13.63 -5.60
C GLU A 418 21.13 -12.12 -5.59
N ALA A 419 20.97 -11.49 -4.41
CA ALA A 419 20.76 -10.06 -4.28
C ALA A 419 21.85 -9.22 -4.92
N ASN A 420 23.10 -9.67 -4.84
CA ASN A 420 24.27 -8.98 -5.36
C ASN A 420 24.58 -9.28 -6.85
N THR A 421 23.81 -10.17 -7.47
CA THR A 421 23.96 -10.45 -8.91
C THR A 421 23.57 -9.23 -9.75
N GLY A 422 24.40 -8.89 -10.71
CA GLY A 422 24.22 -7.72 -11.60
C GLY A 422 24.89 -6.44 -11.10
N LYS A 423 24.65 -5.33 -11.82
CA LYS A 423 25.25 -4.00 -11.56
C LYS A 423 24.39 -3.22 -10.56
N GLY A 424 25.00 -2.46 -9.65
CA GLY A 424 24.32 -1.56 -8.70
C GLY A 424 24.81 -1.70 -7.27
N LEU A 425 24.01 -1.20 -6.30
CA LEU A 425 24.31 -1.28 -4.88
C LEU A 425 24.29 -2.74 -4.40
N LYS A 426 25.26 -3.12 -3.59
CA LYS A 426 25.43 -4.49 -3.11
C LYS A 426 25.34 -4.58 -1.60
N ILE A 427 24.77 -5.66 -1.11
CA ILE A 427 24.79 -6.01 0.32
C ILE A 427 26.23 -6.28 0.73
N LYS A 428 26.71 -5.53 1.71
CA LYS A 428 28.08 -5.66 2.25
C LYS A 428 28.12 -6.62 3.43
N ARG A 429 29.28 -7.22 3.67
CA ARG A 429 29.48 -8.23 4.72
C ARG A 429 29.11 -7.74 6.13
N PHE A 430 29.31 -6.47 6.45
CA PHE A 430 28.97 -5.91 7.76
C PHE A 430 27.45 -5.90 8.03
N MET A 431 26.61 -5.89 6.99
CA MET A 431 25.15 -5.93 7.12
C MET A 431 24.64 -7.29 7.61
N LYS A 432 25.47 -8.35 7.57
CA LYS A 432 25.07 -9.71 7.98
C LYS A 432 24.56 -9.73 9.42
N GLY A 433 25.33 -9.17 10.36
CA GLY A 433 24.96 -9.16 11.77
C GLY A 433 23.63 -8.46 12.02
N TYR A 434 23.44 -7.29 11.40
CA TYR A 434 22.19 -6.54 11.46
C TYR A 434 21.01 -7.34 10.90
N MET A 435 21.12 -7.82 9.67
CA MET A 435 20.00 -8.50 8.99
C MET A 435 19.68 -9.87 9.59
N THR A 436 20.66 -10.53 10.26
CA THR A 436 20.46 -11.84 10.87
C THR A 436 19.90 -11.76 12.29
N TYR A 437 20.27 -10.76 13.08
CA TYR A 437 19.95 -10.73 14.51
C TYR A 437 19.07 -9.53 14.89
N VAL A 438 19.37 -8.34 14.40
CA VAL A 438 18.66 -7.12 14.81
C VAL A 438 17.33 -6.99 14.07
N LEU A 439 17.35 -7.12 12.74
CA LEU A 439 16.16 -6.97 11.90
C LEU A 439 15.00 -7.90 12.30
N PRO A 440 15.20 -9.22 12.55
CA PRO A 440 14.11 -10.09 13.01
C PRO A 440 13.51 -9.66 14.35
N VAL A 441 14.35 -9.18 15.28
CA VAL A 441 13.90 -8.70 16.60
C VAL A 441 13.03 -7.46 16.47
N LEU A 442 13.46 -6.50 15.64
CA LEU A 442 12.66 -5.29 15.38
C LEU A 442 11.31 -5.61 14.75
N VAL A 443 11.27 -6.52 13.78
CA VAL A 443 10.02 -6.92 13.12
C VAL A 443 9.09 -7.65 14.10
N MET A 444 9.65 -8.54 14.94
CA MET A 444 8.87 -9.23 15.98
C MET A 444 8.36 -8.26 17.04
N PHE A 445 9.12 -7.23 17.38
CA PHE A 445 8.68 -6.16 18.29
C PHE A 445 7.45 -5.44 17.72
N VAL A 446 7.47 -5.06 16.43
CA VAL A 446 6.31 -4.43 15.77
C VAL A 446 5.07 -5.32 15.83
N PHE A 447 5.24 -6.60 15.53
CA PHE A 447 4.14 -7.58 15.61
C PHE A 447 3.55 -7.69 17.03
N ILE A 448 4.40 -7.81 18.05
CA ILE A 448 3.95 -7.90 19.45
C ILE A 448 3.22 -6.62 19.86
N MET A 449 3.73 -5.44 19.50
CA MET A 449 3.08 -4.17 19.81
C MET A 449 1.74 -4.01 19.11
N GLY A 450 1.62 -4.53 17.87
CA GLY A 450 0.33 -4.60 17.18
C GLY A 450 -0.70 -5.45 17.93
N LEU A 451 -0.27 -6.60 18.48
CA LEU A 451 -1.13 -7.44 19.33
C LEU A 451 -1.54 -6.74 20.64
N VAL A 452 -0.58 -6.09 21.31
CA VAL A 452 -0.84 -5.36 22.57
C VAL A 452 -1.85 -4.22 22.32
N GLY A 453 -1.72 -3.51 21.20
CA GLY A 453 -2.67 -2.45 20.82
C GLY A 453 -4.09 -2.98 20.64
N LEU A 454 -4.26 -4.19 20.11
CA LEU A 454 -5.61 -4.80 19.95
C LEU A 454 -6.23 -5.30 21.26
N VAL A 455 -5.43 -5.64 22.25
CA VAL A 455 -5.92 -6.12 23.55
C VAL A 455 -6.29 -4.94 24.47
N ASN A 456 -5.61 -3.82 24.32
CA ASN A 456 -5.78 -2.64 25.19
C ASN A 456 -6.72 -1.57 24.62
N GLY A 457 -7.11 -1.64 23.35
CA GLY A 457 -8.08 -0.76 22.69
C GLY A 457 -9.42 -1.41 22.62
#